data_4a30a3a820f5dab93abf1d7fb266ba77
#
_entry.id   4a30a3a820f5dab93abf1d7fb266ba77
#
_cell.length_a   1.000
_cell.length_b   1.000
_cell.length_c   1.000
_cell.angle_alpha   90.00
_cell.angle_beta   90.00
_cell.angle_gamma   90.00
#
_symmetry.space_group_name_H-M   'P 1'
#
loop_
_entity.id
_entity.type
_entity.pdbx_description
1 polymer ?
#
loop_
_entity_poly.entity_id
_entity_poly.type
_entity_poly.pdbx_seq_one_letter_code
_entity_poly.pdbx_strand_id
1 'polypeptide(L)'
;GNKKRAEQSMFTGIGIGLVFGCAVFALVWCKGDVLSGIFTADAAVIANSYAYLKGFAPETIATAILFSMVGYFNGNDKTLWVMAQGLVQTLLVRLPMAYIMSIQPNASLTMIGLSAPTSTAVGILLNVCFFLWLKRNERQCLGFRTPQQEHFGNSQEFEK
;
A
#
# COMPACT_ATOMS: atom_id res chain seq x y z
N GLY A 1 9.53 10.30 19.59
CA GLY A 1 9.25 8.90 19.31
C GLY A 1 10.38 8.25 18.51
N ASN A 2 10.58 6.98 18.71
CA ASN A 2 11.72 6.23 18.14
C ASN A 2 11.42 5.84 16.68
N LYS A 3 11.74 6.72 15.73
CA LYS A 3 11.47 6.54 14.27
C LYS A 3 12.01 5.21 13.73
N LYS A 4 13.19 4.77 14.21
CA LYS A 4 13.75 3.47 13.82
C LYS A 4 12.84 2.30 14.20
N ARG A 5 12.18 2.36 15.37
CA ARG A 5 11.19 1.33 15.78
C ARG A 5 9.95 1.35 14.90
N ALA A 6 9.49 2.53 14.49
CA ALA A 6 8.35 2.65 13.58
C ALA A 6 8.66 2.07 12.19
N GLU A 7 9.86 2.34 11.63
CA GLU A 7 10.32 1.72 10.38
C GLU A 7 10.40 0.19 10.51
N GLN A 8 10.97 -0.33 11.60
CA GLN A 8 11.05 -1.77 11.86
C GLN A 8 9.67 -2.41 11.96
N SER A 9 8.73 -1.78 12.66
CA SER A 9 7.35 -2.27 12.77
C SER A 9 6.66 -2.31 11.40
N MET A 10 6.89 -1.31 10.53
CA MET A 10 6.37 -1.29 9.17
C MET A 10 6.91 -2.49 8.35
N PHE A 11 8.21 -2.72 8.37
CA PHE A 11 8.81 -3.85 7.63
C PHE A 11 8.35 -5.20 8.17
N THR A 12 8.21 -5.34 9.50
CA THR A 12 7.67 -6.56 10.12
C THR A 12 6.20 -6.75 9.70
N GLY A 13 5.41 -5.69 9.68
CA GLY A 13 4.02 -5.72 9.22
C GLY A 13 3.91 -6.13 7.75
N ILE A 14 4.79 -5.64 6.88
CA ILE A 14 4.88 -6.07 5.47
C ILE A 14 5.18 -7.57 5.40
N GLY A 15 6.16 -8.06 6.15
CA GLY A 15 6.54 -9.47 6.15
C GLY A 15 5.40 -10.40 6.56
N ILE A 16 4.73 -10.10 7.68
CA ILE A 16 3.57 -10.86 8.16
C ILE A 16 2.41 -10.77 7.15
N GLY A 17 2.13 -9.56 6.66
CA GLY A 17 1.07 -9.32 5.69
C GLY A 17 1.30 -10.05 4.36
N LEU A 18 2.55 -10.15 3.89
CA LEU A 18 2.91 -10.91 2.70
C LEU A 18 2.65 -12.42 2.88
N VAL A 19 2.96 -12.99 4.04
CA VAL A 19 2.68 -14.41 4.31
C VAL A 19 1.18 -14.68 4.23
N PHE A 20 0.36 -13.87 4.88
CA PHE A 20 -1.10 -13.99 4.80
C PHE A 20 -1.64 -13.69 3.39
N GLY A 21 -1.13 -12.67 2.72
CA GLY A 21 -1.50 -12.31 1.35
C GLY A 21 -1.21 -13.43 0.37
N CYS A 22 -0.04 -14.08 0.47
CA CYS A 22 0.30 -15.24 -0.36
C CYS A 22 -0.59 -16.45 -0.05
N ALA A 23 -0.93 -16.69 1.22
CA ALA A 23 -1.84 -17.78 1.59
C ALA A 23 -3.24 -17.56 0.99
N VAL A 24 -3.79 -16.34 1.10
CA VAL A 24 -5.10 -15.99 0.50
C VAL A 24 -5.02 -16.03 -1.02
N PHE A 25 -3.95 -15.53 -1.63
CA PHE A 25 -3.73 -15.63 -3.07
C PHE A 25 -3.77 -17.09 -3.56
N ALA A 26 -3.03 -18.00 -2.89
CA ALA A 26 -3.00 -19.41 -3.23
C ALA A 26 -4.38 -20.05 -3.05
N LEU A 27 -5.11 -19.70 -1.98
CA LEU A 27 -6.45 -20.20 -1.73
C LEU A 27 -7.44 -19.77 -2.82
N VAL A 28 -7.43 -18.49 -3.20
CA VAL A 28 -8.29 -17.98 -4.29
C VAL A 28 -7.93 -18.61 -5.62
N TRP A 29 -6.63 -18.76 -5.90
CA TRP A 29 -6.17 -19.35 -7.16
C TRP A 29 -6.54 -20.83 -7.30
N CYS A 30 -6.42 -21.62 -6.20
CA CYS A 30 -6.66 -23.07 -6.22
C CYS A 30 -8.12 -23.46 -5.98
N LYS A 31 -8.88 -22.65 -5.22
CA LYS A 31 -10.23 -22.99 -4.71
C LYS A 31 -11.24 -21.86 -4.84
N GLY A 32 -11.02 -20.92 -5.76
CA GLY A 32 -11.89 -19.77 -5.95
C GLY A 32 -13.28 -20.15 -6.48
N ASP A 33 -13.42 -21.28 -7.17
CA ASP A 33 -14.67 -21.87 -7.58
C ASP A 33 -15.53 -22.29 -6.36
N VAL A 34 -14.91 -22.97 -5.40
CA VAL A 34 -15.56 -23.35 -4.13
C VAL A 34 -15.95 -22.13 -3.33
N LEU A 35 -15.06 -21.11 -3.30
CA LEU A 35 -15.33 -19.84 -2.60
C LEU A 35 -16.53 -19.11 -3.20
N SER A 36 -16.65 -19.07 -4.54
CA SER A 36 -17.79 -18.51 -5.24
C SER A 36 -19.07 -19.33 -5.01
N GLY A 37 -18.95 -20.65 -4.92
CA GLY A 37 -20.07 -21.57 -4.66
C GLY A 37 -20.73 -21.42 -3.28
N ILE A 38 -20.05 -20.79 -2.31
CA ILE A 38 -20.65 -20.47 -1.01
C ILE A 38 -21.77 -19.41 -1.14
N PHE A 39 -21.65 -18.51 -2.13
CA PHE A 39 -22.57 -17.39 -2.30
C PHE A 39 -23.72 -17.69 -3.27
N THR A 40 -23.55 -18.64 -4.18
CA THR A 40 -24.55 -18.99 -5.21
C THR A 40 -24.42 -20.44 -5.65
N ALA A 41 -25.56 -21.04 -6.07
CA ALA A 41 -25.60 -22.36 -6.68
C ALA A 41 -25.61 -22.31 -8.23
N ASP A 42 -25.66 -21.11 -8.84
CA ASP A 42 -25.67 -20.94 -10.28
C ASP A 42 -24.27 -21.12 -10.86
N ALA A 43 -24.09 -22.14 -11.69
CA ALA A 43 -22.81 -22.49 -12.29
C ALA A 43 -22.24 -21.37 -13.19
N ALA A 44 -23.10 -20.61 -13.88
CA ALA A 44 -22.65 -19.51 -14.73
C ALA A 44 -22.11 -18.35 -13.87
N VAL A 45 -22.78 -18.05 -12.75
CA VAL A 45 -22.33 -17.00 -11.80
C VAL A 45 -21.04 -17.43 -11.11
N ILE A 46 -20.90 -18.70 -10.74
CA ILE A 46 -19.66 -19.25 -10.13
C ILE A 46 -18.48 -19.07 -11.10
N ALA A 47 -18.63 -19.47 -12.37
CA ALA A 47 -17.58 -19.35 -13.38
C ALA A 47 -17.15 -17.91 -13.61
N ASN A 48 -18.10 -16.99 -13.70
CA ASN A 48 -17.83 -15.55 -13.88
C ASN A 48 -17.16 -14.93 -12.65
N SER A 49 -17.62 -15.27 -11.45
CA SER A 49 -17.02 -14.81 -10.19
C SER A 49 -15.60 -15.32 -10.03
N TYR A 50 -15.34 -16.57 -10.38
CA TYR A 50 -14.00 -17.15 -10.35
C TYR A 50 -13.05 -16.46 -11.34
N ALA A 51 -13.52 -16.15 -12.56
CA ALA A 51 -12.74 -15.39 -13.53
C ALA A 51 -12.35 -13.98 -12.99
N TYR A 52 -13.29 -13.30 -12.34
CA TYR A 52 -13.01 -12.02 -11.69
C TYR A 52 -12.03 -12.16 -10.51
N LEU A 53 -12.24 -13.16 -9.64
CA LEU A 53 -11.37 -13.42 -8.48
C LEU A 53 -9.92 -13.73 -8.89
N LYS A 54 -9.70 -14.43 -10.01
CA LYS A 54 -8.35 -14.64 -10.54
C LYS A 54 -7.64 -13.34 -10.90
N GLY A 55 -8.34 -12.39 -11.52
CA GLY A 55 -7.80 -11.06 -11.82
C GLY A 55 -7.55 -10.24 -10.55
N PHE A 56 -8.42 -10.40 -9.54
CA PHE A 56 -8.33 -9.68 -8.29
C PHE A 56 -7.31 -10.27 -7.30
N ALA A 57 -6.98 -11.55 -7.41
CA ALA A 57 -6.12 -12.27 -6.44
C ALA A 57 -4.77 -11.56 -6.15
N PRO A 58 -4.03 -10.99 -7.12
CA PRO A 58 -2.78 -10.27 -6.84
C PRO A 58 -2.96 -9.05 -5.92
N GLU A 59 -4.17 -8.50 -5.83
CA GLU A 59 -4.51 -7.40 -4.94
C GLU A 59 -4.22 -7.74 -3.46
N THR A 60 -4.42 -8.99 -3.05
CA THR A 60 -4.20 -9.40 -1.65
C THR A 60 -2.75 -9.22 -1.21
N ILE A 61 -1.81 -9.45 -2.12
CA ILE A 61 -0.38 -9.25 -1.86
C ILE A 61 -0.04 -7.76 -1.85
N ALA A 62 -0.52 -7.02 -2.86
CA ALA A 62 -0.26 -5.59 -2.98
C ALA A 62 -0.87 -4.81 -1.80
N THR A 63 -2.07 -5.17 -1.38
CA THR A 63 -2.78 -4.57 -0.24
C THR A 63 -2.03 -4.74 1.08
N ALA A 64 -1.37 -5.88 1.31
CA ALA A 64 -0.56 -6.11 2.50
C ALA A 64 0.58 -5.07 2.62
N ILE A 65 1.23 -4.77 1.51
CA ILE A 65 2.30 -3.75 1.44
C ILE A 65 1.69 -2.36 1.67
N LEU A 66 0.62 -2.03 0.93
CA LEU A 66 -0.03 -0.72 1.00
C LEU A 66 -0.48 -0.39 2.42
N PHE A 67 -1.21 -1.28 3.09
CA PHE A 67 -1.72 -1.03 4.44
C PHE A 67 -0.63 -0.92 5.49
N SER A 68 0.48 -1.65 5.35
CA SER A 68 1.63 -1.50 6.24
C SER A 68 2.25 -0.10 6.11
N MET A 69 2.34 0.44 4.89
CA MET A 69 2.82 1.81 4.65
C MET A 69 1.82 2.86 5.15
N VAL A 70 0.54 2.65 4.93
CA VAL A 70 -0.55 3.50 5.46
C VAL A 70 -0.50 3.54 6.99
N GLY A 71 -0.31 2.39 7.64
CA GLY A 71 -0.13 2.32 9.10
C GLY A 71 1.06 3.14 9.59
N TYR A 72 2.20 3.07 8.89
CA TYR A 72 3.38 3.86 9.18
C TYR A 72 3.11 5.38 9.07
N PHE A 73 2.45 5.83 8.00
CA PHE A 73 2.13 7.25 7.80
C PHE A 73 1.12 7.76 8.84
N ASN A 74 0.10 6.98 9.18
CA ASN A 74 -0.86 7.33 10.22
C ASN A 74 -0.17 7.44 11.60
N GLY A 75 0.75 6.54 11.90
CA GLY A 75 1.53 6.58 13.15
C GLY A 75 2.54 7.74 13.23
N ASN A 76 2.82 8.41 12.11
CA ASN A 76 3.68 9.60 12.03
C ASN A 76 2.90 10.89 11.74
N ASP A 77 1.61 10.94 12.08
CA ASP A 77 0.73 12.11 11.91
C ASP A 77 0.60 12.61 10.45
N LYS A 78 0.80 11.71 9.46
CA LYS A 78 0.65 12.00 8.04
C LYS A 78 -0.69 11.52 7.47
N THR A 79 -1.73 11.53 8.28
CA THR A 79 -3.09 11.04 7.93
C THR A 79 -3.67 11.77 6.73
N LEU A 80 -3.41 13.08 6.59
CA LEU A 80 -3.87 13.87 5.44
C LEU A 80 -3.27 13.35 4.12
N TRP A 81 -2.01 12.93 4.12
CA TRP A 81 -1.39 12.28 2.97
C TRP A 81 -2.08 10.97 2.61
N VAL A 82 -2.35 10.13 3.62
CA VAL A 82 -3.04 8.84 3.42
C VAL A 82 -4.41 9.05 2.78
N MET A 83 -5.17 10.03 3.26
CA MET A 83 -6.48 10.36 2.71
C MET A 83 -6.37 10.85 1.25
N ALA A 84 -5.47 11.79 0.96
CA ALA A 84 -5.25 12.31 -0.38
C ALA A 84 -4.82 11.21 -1.36
N GLN A 85 -3.84 10.37 -0.96
CA GLN A 85 -3.36 9.24 -1.75
C GLN A 85 -4.48 8.22 -2.03
N GLY A 86 -5.31 7.89 -1.05
CA GLY A 86 -6.44 6.97 -1.22
C GLY A 86 -7.49 7.51 -2.21
N LEU A 87 -7.80 8.80 -2.16
CA LEU A 87 -8.69 9.45 -3.14
C LEU A 87 -8.10 9.42 -4.55
N VAL A 88 -6.83 9.79 -4.72
CA VAL A 88 -6.14 9.73 -6.01
C VAL A 88 -6.13 8.32 -6.57
N GLN A 89 -5.75 7.33 -5.75
CA GLN A 89 -5.72 5.93 -6.15
C GLN A 89 -7.09 5.43 -6.62
N THR A 90 -8.14 5.73 -5.87
CA THR A 90 -9.49 5.22 -6.16
C THR A 90 -10.14 5.96 -7.32
N LEU A 91 -10.15 7.30 -7.31
CA LEU A 91 -10.88 8.09 -8.30
C LEU A 91 -10.11 8.27 -9.61
N LEU A 92 -8.79 8.48 -9.56
CA LEU A 92 -7.99 8.79 -10.74
C LEU A 92 -7.32 7.57 -11.37
N VAL A 93 -7.20 6.46 -10.65
CA VAL A 93 -6.56 5.24 -11.18
C VAL A 93 -7.57 4.11 -11.31
N ARG A 94 -8.19 3.70 -10.21
CA ARG A 94 -9.05 2.51 -10.18
C ARG A 94 -10.30 2.66 -11.03
N LEU A 95 -11.03 3.80 -10.93
CA LEU A 95 -12.24 4.03 -11.72
C LEU A 95 -11.97 4.13 -13.22
N PRO A 96 -11.03 4.97 -13.72
CA PRO A 96 -10.75 5.04 -15.14
C PRO A 96 -10.21 3.72 -15.70
N MET A 97 -9.38 3.01 -14.92
CA MET A 97 -8.81 1.73 -15.34
C MET A 97 -9.90 0.66 -15.51
N ALA A 98 -10.81 0.55 -14.52
CA ALA A 98 -11.95 -0.36 -14.62
C ALA A 98 -12.86 -0.01 -15.79
N TYR A 99 -13.10 1.28 -16.05
CA TYR A 99 -13.89 1.75 -17.18
C TYR A 99 -13.24 1.39 -18.52
N ILE A 100 -11.96 1.70 -18.71
CA ILE A 100 -11.21 1.37 -19.93
C ILE A 100 -11.21 -0.14 -20.18
N MET A 101 -10.98 -0.95 -19.14
CA MET A 101 -10.99 -2.41 -19.27
C MET A 101 -12.39 -2.97 -19.59
N SER A 102 -13.47 -2.27 -19.18
CA SER A 102 -14.85 -2.67 -19.46
C SER A 102 -15.28 -2.39 -20.91
N ILE A 103 -14.73 -1.38 -21.55
CA ILE A 103 -15.15 -0.96 -22.92
C ILE A 103 -14.44 -1.79 -24.01
N GLN A 104 -13.40 -2.54 -23.69
CA GLN A 104 -12.67 -3.32 -24.70
C GLN A 104 -13.56 -4.39 -25.35
N PRO A 105 -13.45 -4.59 -26.69
CA PRO A 105 -14.32 -5.51 -27.43
C PRO A 105 -14.23 -6.98 -26.97
N ASN A 106 -13.17 -7.36 -26.24
CA ASN A 106 -12.97 -8.67 -25.62
C ASN A 106 -12.85 -8.55 -24.09
N ALA A 107 -13.64 -7.66 -23.47
CA ALA A 107 -13.57 -7.44 -22.02
C ALA A 107 -13.87 -8.74 -21.27
N SER A 108 -12.86 -9.30 -20.62
CA SER A 108 -13.02 -10.43 -19.71
C SER A 108 -13.14 -9.93 -18.28
N LEU A 109 -13.93 -10.63 -17.46
CA LEU A 109 -14.07 -10.32 -16.03
C LEU A 109 -12.71 -10.37 -15.29
N THR A 110 -11.79 -11.20 -15.75
CA THR A 110 -10.42 -11.25 -15.25
C THR A 110 -9.67 -9.93 -15.49
N MET A 111 -9.83 -9.31 -16.67
CA MET A 111 -9.21 -8.02 -17.00
C MET A 111 -9.78 -6.90 -16.12
N ILE A 112 -11.08 -6.89 -15.89
CA ILE A 112 -11.72 -5.93 -14.98
C ILE A 112 -11.20 -6.12 -13.56
N GLY A 113 -11.04 -7.37 -13.11
CA GLY A 113 -10.44 -7.70 -11.81
C GLY A 113 -9.01 -7.18 -11.64
N LEU A 114 -8.20 -7.16 -12.71
CA LEU A 114 -6.83 -6.63 -12.70
C LEU A 114 -6.75 -5.11 -12.49
N SER A 115 -7.84 -4.37 -12.63
CA SER A 115 -7.85 -2.93 -12.34
C SER A 115 -7.51 -2.62 -10.89
N ALA A 116 -7.88 -3.50 -9.96
CA ALA A 116 -7.60 -3.34 -8.53
C ALA A 116 -6.10 -3.45 -8.22
N PRO A 117 -5.39 -4.54 -8.51
CA PRO A 117 -3.95 -4.65 -8.23
C PRO A 117 -3.13 -3.59 -8.97
N THR A 118 -3.55 -3.18 -10.18
CA THR A 118 -2.88 -2.10 -10.91
C THR A 118 -2.99 -0.76 -10.16
N SER A 119 -4.18 -0.42 -9.67
CA SER A 119 -4.38 0.80 -8.90
C SER A 119 -3.61 0.78 -7.58
N THR A 120 -3.55 -0.36 -6.91
CA THR A 120 -2.81 -0.54 -5.65
C THR A 120 -1.30 -0.47 -5.88
N ALA A 121 -0.79 -0.98 -7.00
CA ALA A 121 0.61 -0.80 -7.38
C ALA A 121 0.97 0.69 -7.54
N VAL A 122 0.12 1.49 -8.18
CA VAL A 122 0.28 2.94 -8.27
C VAL A 122 0.25 3.58 -6.86
N GLY A 123 -0.67 3.16 -5.99
CA GLY A 123 -0.73 3.62 -4.61
C GLY A 123 0.55 3.31 -3.81
N ILE A 124 1.11 2.11 -3.99
CA ILE A 124 2.40 1.73 -3.37
C ILE A 124 3.52 2.63 -3.89
N LEU A 125 3.59 2.87 -5.20
CA LEU A 125 4.60 3.77 -5.79
C LEU A 125 4.51 5.18 -5.22
N LEU A 126 3.31 5.75 -5.11
CA LEU A 126 3.09 7.06 -4.50
C LEU A 126 3.57 7.08 -3.04
N ASN A 127 3.26 6.05 -2.27
CA ASN A 127 3.68 5.94 -0.87
C ASN A 127 5.20 5.78 -0.74
N VAL A 128 5.84 4.99 -1.61
CA VAL A 128 7.30 4.84 -1.63
C VAL A 128 7.97 6.16 -1.99
N CYS A 129 7.49 6.87 -3.01
CA CYS A 129 8.02 8.19 -3.39
C CYS A 129 7.91 9.19 -2.24
N PHE A 130 6.76 9.22 -1.56
CA PHE A 130 6.55 10.09 -0.41
C PHE A 130 7.44 9.71 0.78
N PHE A 131 7.60 8.42 1.05
CA PHE A 131 8.49 7.92 2.10
C PHE A 131 9.96 8.33 1.85
N LEU A 132 10.44 8.16 0.62
CA LEU A 132 11.79 8.57 0.22
C LEU A 132 11.98 10.08 0.30
N TRP A 133 10.97 10.86 -0.13
CA TRP A 133 10.98 12.31 -0.03
C TRP A 133 11.03 12.76 1.44
N LEU A 134 10.23 12.16 2.31
CA LEU A 134 10.20 12.46 3.75
C LEU A 134 11.57 12.19 4.38
N LYS A 135 12.15 11.02 4.08
CA LYS A 135 13.46 10.60 4.60
C LYS A 135 14.61 11.49 4.09
N ARG A 136 14.51 11.98 2.86
CA ARG A 136 15.49 12.94 2.28
C ARG A 136 15.41 14.30 2.99
N ASN A 137 14.21 14.79 3.22
CA ASN A 137 13.98 16.08 3.85
C ASN A 137 14.43 16.08 5.33
N GLU A 138 14.22 14.96 6.05
CA GLU A 138 14.70 14.80 7.43
C GLU A 138 16.23 14.81 7.52
N ARG A 139 16.94 14.21 6.56
CA ARG A 139 18.42 14.25 6.52
C ARG A 139 18.95 15.67 6.29
N GLN A 140 18.27 16.48 5.51
CA GLN A 140 18.64 17.88 5.29
C GLN A 140 18.46 18.73 6.55
N CYS A 141 17.38 18.51 7.32
CA CYS A 141 17.16 19.22 8.59
C CYS A 141 18.18 18.83 9.66
N LEU A 142 18.64 17.58 9.70
CA LEU A 142 19.67 17.13 10.63
C LEU A 142 21.07 17.64 10.25
N GLY A 143 21.37 17.77 8.97
CA GLY A 143 22.65 18.35 8.48
C GLY A 143 22.81 19.84 8.77
N PHE A 144 21.70 20.56 8.98
CA PHE A 144 21.74 22.00 9.28
C PHE A 144 21.82 22.31 10.81
N ARG A 145 21.69 21.28 11.65
CA ARG A 145 21.59 21.44 13.12
C ARG A 145 22.91 21.27 13.87
N THR A 146 24.00 20.93 13.19
CA THR A 146 25.27 20.56 13.85
C THR A 146 26.33 21.65 14.07
N PRO A 147 26.30 22.90 13.51
CA PRO A 147 27.39 23.85 13.81
C PRO A 147 27.12 24.85 14.94
N GLN A 148 25.91 25.05 15.42
CA GLN A 148 25.64 26.15 16.37
C GLN A 148 25.43 25.75 17.85
N GLN A 149 25.22 24.50 18.16
CA GLN A 149 25.01 24.08 19.56
C GLN A 149 26.30 23.77 20.31
N GLU A 150 27.40 23.49 19.64
CA GLU A 150 28.70 23.29 20.30
C GLU A 150 29.32 24.61 20.78
N HIS A 151 28.97 25.74 20.16
CA HIS A 151 29.56 27.04 20.57
C HIS A 151 28.88 27.64 21.81
N PHE A 152 27.65 27.27 22.13
CA PHE A 152 26.93 27.75 23.33
C PHE A 152 27.16 26.89 24.57
N GLY A 153 27.48 25.62 24.41
CA GLY A 153 27.80 24.71 25.53
C GLY A 153 29.14 25.00 26.18
N ASN A 154 30.11 25.47 25.41
CA ASN A 154 31.48 25.70 25.89
C ASN A 154 31.66 27.07 26.61
N SER A 155 30.67 27.97 26.46
CA SER A 155 30.74 29.29 27.11
C SER A 155 30.19 29.31 28.53
N GLN A 156 29.49 28.27 28.95
CA GLN A 156 28.92 28.18 30.33
C GLN A 156 29.82 27.39 31.31
N GLU A 157 30.86 26.72 30.80
CA GLU A 157 31.78 25.93 31.61
C GLU A 157 32.99 26.74 32.12
N PHE A 158 33.16 27.99 31.62
CA PHE A 158 34.25 28.90 32.05
C PHE A 158 33.84 29.93 33.12
N GLU A 159 32.63 29.86 33.66
CA GLU A 159 32.11 30.81 34.68
C GLU A 159 31.72 30.14 36.00
N LYS A 160 32.44 29.06 36.38
CA LYS A 160 32.33 28.48 37.73
C LYS A 160 33.71 28.29 38.37
#